data_94e18c9b719375bc766c46ae2911f852
#
_entry.id   94e18c9b719375bc766c46ae2911f852
#
_cell.length_a   1.000
_cell.length_b   1.000
_cell.length_c   1.000
_cell.angle_alpha   90.00
_cell.angle_beta   90.00
_cell.angle_gamma   90.00
#
_symmetry.space_group_name_H-M   'P 1'
#
loop_
_entity.id
_entity.type
_entity.pdbx_description
1 polymer ?
#
loop_
_entity_poly.entity_id
_entity_poly.type
_entity_poly.pdbx_seq_one_letter_code
_entity_poly.pdbx_strand_id
1 'polypeptide(L)'
;MSLRFCFGPSGAGKSHRIYEEIMQRAAEEPGRNFLIIVPDQFTMQTQKDLVMRSDRDGILNIDVLSFGRLSHRILEEVGTKEMPVLDDTGKSLVLQKVAADLKEQLPAMGSLLHKQGYIHEVKSAISEFMQYGISTQDMDKLITSAQKRGALAMKLKDLKTLYRGFQDYIRDHFITTEETLDVLRRSLSKSKILKGSVVVFDGFTGFTPIQNRLIQELMRVCAETIVTVTIGVGEDPYKMDGEQKLFHLSKKTVADLEKLAAEAEVERGEDLFVKGGPNRFAKAPALHYLEQNLFRYQYEPYAGEQQEIHMFEALSPREEVHQTALYIRHLIREQGMTYRDIAVVIGDLEGYASYVETEFGQLEIPCFLDLSLIHIS
;
A
#
# COMPACT_ATOMS: atom_id res chain seq x y z
N MET A 1 -20.12 0.07 17.60
CA MET A 1 -18.99 0.23 16.66
C MET A 1 -17.74 -0.14 17.40
N SER A 2 -16.88 -0.97 16.80
CA SER A 2 -15.67 -1.42 17.48
C SER A 2 -14.47 -1.48 16.54
N LEU A 3 -13.27 -1.27 17.10
CA LEU A 3 -11.98 -1.51 16.45
C LEU A 3 -11.29 -2.67 17.15
N ARG A 4 -10.80 -3.65 16.41
CA ARG A 4 -9.89 -4.68 16.91
C ARG A 4 -8.75 -4.97 15.95
N PHE A 5 -7.67 -5.50 16.48
CA PHE A 5 -6.51 -5.90 15.70
C PHE A 5 -6.37 -7.42 15.64
N CYS A 6 -5.75 -7.87 14.55
CA CYS A 6 -5.25 -9.23 14.41
C CYS A 6 -3.72 -9.19 14.27
N PHE A 7 -3.04 -9.55 15.33
CA PHE A 7 -1.58 -9.52 15.44
C PHE A 7 -0.94 -10.88 15.13
N GLY A 8 0.27 -10.86 14.62
CA GLY A 8 1.11 -12.05 14.46
C GLY A 8 2.29 -11.80 13.53
N PRO A 9 3.31 -12.67 13.58
CA PRO A 9 4.49 -12.56 12.71
C PRO A 9 4.16 -12.83 11.24
N SER A 10 5.12 -12.57 10.37
CA SER A 10 4.98 -12.89 8.95
C SER A 10 4.78 -14.39 8.77
N GLY A 11 3.85 -14.78 7.88
CA GLY A 11 3.57 -16.20 7.63
C GLY A 11 2.79 -16.95 8.71
N ALA A 12 2.40 -16.30 9.82
CA ALA A 12 1.65 -16.93 10.91
C ALA A 12 0.19 -17.29 10.56
N GLY A 13 -0.34 -16.80 9.44
CA GLY A 13 -1.70 -17.10 9.00
C GLY A 13 -2.76 -16.08 9.46
N LYS A 14 -2.39 -14.83 9.76
CA LYS A 14 -3.33 -13.77 10.13
C LYS A 14 -4.50 -13.63 9.15
N SER A 15 -4.19 -13.41 7.87
CA SER A 15 -5.20 -13.27 6.82
C SER A 15 -6.07 -14.52 6.71
N HIS A 16 -5.46 -15.71 6.78
CA HIS A 16 -6.18 -16.98 6.77
C HIS A 16 -7.22 -17.05 7.89
N ARG A 17 -6.81 -16.74 9.12
CA ARG A 17 -7.68 -16.78 10.30
C ARG A 17 -8.82 -15.77 10.22
N ILE A 18 -8.54 -14.55 9.77
CA ILE A 18 -9.57 -13.52 9.59
C ILE A 18 -10.54 -13.90 8.46
N TYR A 19 -10.04 -14.44 7.34
CA TYR A 19 -10.90 -14.83 6.24
C TYR A 19 -11.83 -15.99 6.62
N GLU A 20 -11.35 -16.99 7.38
CA GLU A 20 -12.21 -18.06 7.94
C GLU A 20 -13.32 -17.48 8.83
N GLU A 21 -12.96 -16.58 9.74
CA GLU A 21 -13.93 -15.90 10.59
C GLU A 21 -14.97 -15.11 9.78
N ILE A 22 -14.53 -14.33 8.81
CA ILE A 22 -15.43 -13.53 7.95
C ILE A 22 -16.36 -14.42 7.12
N MET A 23 -15.85 -15.51 6.56
CA MET A 23 -16.65 -16.45 5.78
C MET A 23 -17.72 -17.13 6.65
N GLN A 24 -17.36 -17.56 7.86
CA GLN A 24 -18.32 -18.13 8.80
C GLN A 24 -19.40 -17.12 9.15
N ARG A 25 -19.01 -15.91 9.55
CA ARG A 25 -19.95 -14.83 9.91
C ARG A 25 -20.84 -14.41 8.75
N ALA A 26 -20.29 -14.37 7.53
CA ALA A 26 -21.04 -14.04 6.34
C ALA A 26 -22.12 -15.09 6.01
N ALA A 27 -21.86 -16.37 6.35
CA ALA A 27 -22.86 -17.44 6.20
C ALA A 27 -23.96 -17.35 7.29
N GLU A 28 -23.62 -16.93 8.51
CA GLU A 28 -24.54 -16.78 9.62
C GLU A 28 -25.38 -15.48 9.53
N GLU A 29 -24.82 -14.43 8.89
CA GLU A 29 -25.44 -13.10 8.80
C GLU A 29 -25.61 -12.66 7.32
N PRO A 30 -26.47 -13.31 6.51
CA PRO A 30 -26.57 -13.06 5.07
C PRO A 30 -27.05 -11.64 4.71
N GLY A 31 -27.66 -10.93 5.64
CA GLY A 31 -28.10 -9.54 5.47
C GLY A 31 -27.05 -8.49 5.80
N ARG A 32 -25.88 -8.90 6.29
CA ARG A 32 -24.75 -7.99 6.63
C ARG A 32 -23.70 -8.03 5.54
N ASN A 33 -23.15 -6.87 5.21
CA ASN A 33 -22.03 -6.75 4.27
C ASN A 33 -20.71 -6.89 5.01
N PHE A 34 -19.78 -7.62 4.40
CA PHE A 34 -18.40 -7.77 4.85
C PHE A 34 -17.48 -7.24 3.75
N LEU A 35 -16.64 -6.24 4.08
CA LEU A 35 -15.73 -5.64 3.11
C LEU A 35 -14.31 -5.93 3.55
N ILE A 36 -13.54 -6.55 2.68
CA ILE A 36 -12.12 -6.83 2.89
C ILE A 36 -11.33 -5.86 2.01
N ILE A 37 -10.68 -4.91 2.66
CA ILE A 37 -9.86 -3.89 1.99
C ILE A 37 -8.42 -4.37 1.98
N VAL A 38 -7.83 -4.48 0.80
CA VAL A 38 -6.44 -4.91 0.57
C VAL A 38 -5.76 -3.93 -0.40
N PRO A 39 -4.42 -3.88 -0.44
CA PRO A 39 -3.70 -3.18 -1.50
C PRO A 39 -4.14 -3.64 -2.89
N ASP A 40 -4.12 -2.73 -3.88
CA ASP A 40 -4.70 -2.95 -5.22
C ASP A 40 -4.19 -4.25 -5.87
N GLN A 41 -2.89 -4.52 -5.77
CA GLN A 41 -2.25 -5.71 -6.34
C GLN A 41 -2.75 -7.03 -5.75
N PHE A 42 -3.33 -7.03 -4.55
CA PHE A 42 -3.79 -8.25 -3.88
C PHE A 42 -5.29 -8.52 -4.05
N THR A 43 -6.06 -7.59 -4.63
CA THR A 43 -7.53 -7.72 -4.72
C THR A 43 -7.96 -8.99 -5.43
N MET A 44 -7.40 -9.26 -6.61
CA MET A 44 -7.77 -10.45 -7.41
C MET A 44 -7.35 -11.75 -6.73
N GLN A 45 -6.16 -11.80 -6.14
CA GLN A 45 -5.67 -12.98 -5.44
C GLN A 45 -6.52 -13.28 -4.21
N THR A 46 -6.79 -12.25 -3.39
CA THR A 46 -7.63 -12.40 -2.19
C THR A 46 -9.05 -12.86 -2.55
N GLN A 47 -9.64 -12.28 -3.58
CA GLN A 47 -10.97 -12.70 -4.05
C GLN A 47 -10.98 -14.16 -4.49
N LYS A 48 -9.97 -14.58 -5.26
CA LYS A 48 -9.81 -15.97 -5.68
C LYS A 48 -9.66 -16.91 -4.49
N ASP A 49 -8.81 -16.54 -3.52
CA ASP A 49 -8.55 -17.34 -2.33
C ASP A 49 -9.82 -17.55 -1.49
N LEU A 50 -10.66 -16.52 -1.37
CA LEU A 50 -11.94 -16.62 -0.67
C LEU A 50 -12.94 -17.52 -1.42
N VAL A 51 -13.07 -17.36 -2.74
CA VAL A 51 -13.96 -18.21 -3.55
C VAL A 51 -13.54 -19.67 -3.48
N MET A 52 -12.24 -19.96 -3.61
CA MET A 52 -11.70 -21.32 -3.55
C MET A 52 -11.88 -22.01 -2.18
N ARG A 53 -12.06 -21.23 -1.11
CA ARG A 53 -12.30 -21.71 0.25
C ARG A 53 -13.78 -21.84 0.58
N SER A 54 -14.65 -21.25 -0.24
CA SER A 54 -16.09 -21.29 -0.03
C SER A 54 -16.65 -22.65 -0.43
N ASP A 55 -17.34 -23.32 0.48
CA ASP A 55 -18.06 -24.58 0.21
C ASP A 55 -19.23 -24.40 -0.76
N ARG A 56 -19.58 -23.15 -1.10
CA ARG A 56 -20.73 -22.79 -1.96
C ARG A 56 -20.32 -22.26 -3.32
N ASP A 57 -19.06 -22.43 -3.73
CA ASP A 57 -18.50 -21.91 -4.99
C ASP A 57 -18.72 -20.40 -5.23
N GLY A 58 -18.93 -19.63 -4.14
CA GLY A 58 -19.13 -18.18 -4.25
C GLY A 58 -19.20 -17.45 -2.92
N ILE A 59 -19.06 -16.15 -2.99
CA ILE A 59 -19.18 -15.20 -1.88
C ILE A 59 -20.24 -14.17 -2.27
N LEU A 60 -21.35 -14.06 -1.53
CA LEU A 60 -22.47 -13.18 -1.89
C LEU A 60 -22.41 -11.83 -1.18
N ASN A 61 -22.09 -11.81 0.10
CA ASN A 61 -22.08 -10.64 0.97
C ASN A 61 -20.67 -10.28 1.47
N ILE A 62 -19.62 -10.77 0.77
CA ILE A 62 -18.22 -10.41 1.00
C ILE A 62 -17.69 -9.71 -0.25
N ASP A 63 -17.28 -8.46 -0.11
CA ASP A 63 -16.63 -7.70 -1.17
C ASP A 63 -15.13 -7.55 -0.87
N VAL A 64 -14.27 -7.86 -1.85
CA VAL A 64 -12.83 -7.62 -1.78
C VAL A 64 -12.49 -6.40 -2.61
N LEU A 65 -12.00 -5.36 -1.98
CA LEU A 65 -11.83 -4.04 -2.57
C LEU A 65 -10.45 -3.47 -2.24
N SER A 66 -9.97 -2.57 -3.09
CA SER A 66 -8.94 -1.61 -2.70
C SER A 66 -9.60 -0.29 -2.29
N PHE A 67 -8.83 0.68 -1.80
CA PHE A 67 -9.36 2.02 -1.51
C PHE A 67 -10.01 2.67 -2.75
N GLY A 68 -9.40 2.52 -3.92
CA GLY A 68 -9.96 3.04 -5.17
C GLY A 68 -11.27 2.37 -5.55
N ARG A 69 -11.34 1.04 -5.46
CA ARG A 69 -12.57 0.27 -5.74
C ARG A 69 -13.66 0.54 -4.72
N LEU A 70 -13.31 0.72 -3.44
CA LEU A 70 -14.25 1.15 -2.40
C LEU A 70 -14.86 2.51 -2.74
N SER A 71 -14.01 3.46 -3.18
CA SER A 71 -14.47 4.78 -3.57
C SER A 71 -15.48 4.71 -4.70
N HIS A 72 -15.17 4.00 -5.76
CA HIS A 72 -16.08 3.82 -6.90
C HIS A 72 -17.40 3.17 -6.47
N ARG A 73 -17.32 2.07 -5.70
CA ARG A 73 -18.48 1.31 -5.24
C ARG A 73 -19.46 2.16 -4.42
N ILE A 74 -18.93 2.98 -3.50
CA ILE A 74 -19.76 3.78 -2.59
C ILE A 74 -20.25 5.06 -3.26
N LEU A 75 -19.43 5.73 -4.08
CA LEU A 75 -19.86 6.93 -4.80
C LEU A 75 -20.94 6.60 -5.82
N GLU A 76 -20.85 5.46 -6.49
CA GLU A 76 -21.90 4.94 -7.38
C GLU A 76 -23.20 4.67 -6.60
N GLU A 77 -23.12 3.99 -5.44
CA GLU A 77 -24.29 3.73 -4.59
C GLU A 77 -24.99 5.02 -4.15
N VAL A 78 -24.22 6.00 -3.72
CA VAL A 78 -24.76 7.26 -3.17
C VAL A 78 -25.27 8.20 -4.28
N GLY A 79 -24.90 7.95 -5.53
CA GLY A 79 -25.32 8.78 -6.67
C GLY A 79 -24.68 10.17 -6.66
N THR A 80 -23.46 10.28 -6.17
CA THR A 80 -22.72 11.54 -6.23
C THR A 80 -22.41 11.87 -7.69
N LYS A 81 -22.61 13.13 -8.07
CA LYS A 81 -22.26 13.61 -9.42
C LYS A 81 -20.76 13.41 -9.61
N GLU A 82 -20.39 12.45 -10.42
CA GLU A 82 -18.98 12.13 -10.66
C GLU A 82 -18.31 13.30 -11.36
N MET A 83 -17.38 13.93 -10.70
CA MET A 83 -16.39 14.75 -11.38
C MET A 83 -15.37 13.78 -12.03
N PRO A 84 -14.92 14.05 -13.26
CA PRO A 84 -13.92 13.21 -13.90
C PRO A 84 -12.66 13.10 -13.02
N VAL A 85 -12.21 11.87 -12.80
CA VAL A 85 -10.97 11.63 -12.04
C VAL A 85 -9.79 11.77 -12.97
N LEU A 86 -8.84 12.64 -12.61
CA LEU A 86 -7.57 12.76 -13.31
C LEU A 86 -6.67 11.58 -12.96
N ASP A 87 -6.34 10.81 -13.98
CA ASP A 87 -5.28 9.80 -13.92
C ASP A 87 -3.89 10.46 -13.97
N ASP A 88 -2.86 9.65 -13.89
CA ASP A 88 -1.47 10.13 -13.91
C ASP A 88 -1.08 10.84 -15.21
N THR A 89 -1.66 10.44 -16.33
CA THR A 89 -1.46 11.11 -17.63
C THR A 89 -2.15 12.47 -17.62
N GLY A 90 -3.39 12.53 -17.15
CA GLY A 90 -4.15 13.76 -17.01
C GLY A 90 -3.46 14.76 -16.08
N LYS A 91 -2.95 14.31 -14.93
CA LYS A 91 -2.15 15.15 -14.01
C LYS A 91 -0.93 15.73 -14.71
N SER A 92 -0.19 14.92 -15.48
CA SER A 92 0.99 15.37 -16.23
C SER A 92 0.65 16.45 -17.27
N LEU A 93 -0.45 16.27 -18.01
CA LEU A 93 -0.92 17.24 -18.99
C LEU A 93 -1.36 18.56 -18.34
N VAL A 94 -2.10 18.50 -17.25
CA VAL A 94 -2.49 19.69 -16.49
C VAL A 94 -1.27 20.41 -15.95
N LEU A 95 -0.30 19.69 -15.40
CA LEU A 95 0.94 20.30 -14.89
C LEU A 95 1.78 20.94 -16.01
N GLN A 96 1.86 20.34 -17.19
CA GLN A 96 2.50 20.98 -18.34
C GLN A 96 1.82 22.29 -18.73
N LYS A 97 0.49 22.30 -18.74
CA LYS A 97 -0.31 23.50 -19.03
C LYS A 97 -0.05 24.59 -17.99
N VAL A 98 -0.19 24.26 -16.70
CA VAL A 98 0.04 25.18 -15.58
C VAL A 98 1.49 25.70 -15.60
N ALA A 99 2.46 24.83 -15.86
CA ALA A 99 3.87 25.22 -15.94
C ALA A 99 4.14 26.19 -17.09
N ALA A 100 3.48 26.01 -18.23
CA ALA A 100 3.59 26.92 -19.36
C ALA A 100 2.99 28.30 -19.03
N ASP A 101 1.82 28.32 -18.39
CA ASP A 101 1.11 29.56 -18.02
C ASP A 101 1.85 30.34 -16.90
N LEU A 102 2.56 29.65 -16.01
CA LEU A 102 3.28 30.27 -14.88
C LEU A 102 4.80 30.38 -15.10
N LYS A 103 5.31 30.14 -16.30
CA LYS A 103 6.74 30.02 -16.61
C LYS A 103 7.59 31.18 -16.06
N GLU A 104 7.11 32.41 -16.16
CA GLU A 104 7.81 33.60 -15.66
C GLU A 104 7.88 33.70 -14.15
N GLN A 105 7.01 32.98 -13.43
CA GLN A 105 6.97 32.92 -11.97
C GLN A 105 7.80 31.76 -11.39
N LEU A 106 8.49 30.99 -12.23
CA LEU A 106 9.23 29.79 -11.88
C LEU A 106 10.74 29.94 -12.17
N PRO A 107 11.45 30.80 -11.43
CA PRO A 107 12.84 31.14 -11.72
C PRO A 107 13.81 29.96 -11.62
N ALA A 108 13.54 28.96 -10.75
CA ALA A 108 14.41 27.81 -10.55
C ALA A 108 14.06 26.62 -11.46
N MET A 109 12.79 26.42 -11.79
CA MET A 109 12.28 25.22 -12.45
C MET A 109 11.75 25.48 -13.86
N GLY A 110 11.33 26.69 -14.20
CA GLY A 110 10.62 27.01 -15.44
C GLY A 110 11.34 26.62 -16.72
N SER A 111 12.69 26.67 -16.74
CA SER A 111 13.48 26.26 -17.90
C SER A 111 13.57 24.75 -18.08
N LEU A 112 13.21 23.93 -17.08
CA LEU A 112 13.33 22.48 -17.09
C LEU A 112 11.98 21.77 -17.32
N LEU A 113 10.87 22.49 -17.11
CA LEU A 113 9.51 21.92 -17.16
C LEU A 113 9.02 21.52 -18.57
N HIS A 114 9.80 21.76 -19.62
CA HIS A 114 9.56 21.21 -20.95
C HIS A 114 10.02 19.74 -21.10
N LYS A 115 10.84 19.25 -20.15
CA LYS A 115 11.33 17.88 -20.15
C LYS A 115 10.33 16.95 -19.45
N GLN A 116 9.92 15.89 -20.11
CA GLN A 116 8.93 14.95 -19.59
C GLN A 116 9.32 14.34 -18.22
N GLY A 117 10.58 13.91 -18.07
CA GLY A 117 11.05 13.36 -16.79
C GLY A 117 10.94 14.37 -15.63
N TYR A 118 11.16 15.66 -15.92
CA TYR A 118 11.06 16.68 -14.89
C TYR A 118 9.60 16.99 -14.49
N ILE A 119 8.68 16.95 -15.44
CA ILE A 119 7.23 17.02 -15.16
C ILE A 119 6.79 15.82 -14.32
N HIS A 120 7.33 14.63 -14.61
CA HIS A 120 7.03 13.42 -13.83
C HIS A 120 7.44 13.58 -12.37
N GLU A 121 8.66 14.06 -12.09
CA GLU A 121 9.12 14.35 -10.73
C GLU A 121 8.24 15.37 -10.00
N VAL A 122 7.86 16.44 -10.70
CA VAL A 122 6.95 17.45 -10.12
C VAL A 122 5.57 16.85 -9.83
N LYS A 123 5.03 16.02 -10.74
CA LYS A 123 3.78 15.30 -10.54
C LYS A 123 3.86 14.41 -9.30
N SER A 124 4.92 13.63 -9.17
CA SER A 124 5.12 12.74 -8.02
C SER A 124 5.16 13.52 -6.70
N ALA A 125 5.91 14.62 -6.64
CA ALA A 125 5.95 15.48 -5.45
C ALA A 125 4.59 16.10 -5.12
N ILE A 126 3.82 16.54 -6.11
CA ILE A 126 2.47 17.09 -5.91
C ILE A 126 1.50 15.99 -5.43
N SER A 127 1.55 14.79 -6.00
CA SER A 127 0.75 13.66 -5.55
C SER A 127 1.07 13.29 -4.09
N GLU A 128 2.33 13.29 -3.69
CA GLU A 128 2.73 13.09 -2.30
C GLU A 128 2.16 14.19 -1.38
N PHE A 129 2.26 15.45 -1.77
CA PHE A 129 1.68 16.54 -0.97
C PHE A 129 0.18 16.35 -0.76
N MET A 130 -0.54 15.91 -1.78
CA MET A 130 -1.97 15.63 -1.69
C MET A 130 -2.25 14.41 -0.79
N GLN A 131 -1.50 13.31 -0.94
CA GLN A 131 -1.64 12.10 -0.10
C GLN A 131 -1.38 12.37 1.37
N TYR A 132 -0.37 13.20 1.67
CA TYR A 132 -0.02 13.59 3.03
C TYR A 132 -0.83 14.77 3.55
N GLY A 133 -1.68 15.35 2.72
CA GLY A 133 -2.51 16.50 3.10
C GLY A 133 -1.71 17.77 3.38
N ILE A 134 -0.55 17.92 2.72
CA ILE A 134 0.32 19.10 2.85
C ILE A 134 -0.35 20.27 2.16
N SER A 135 -0.71 21.27 2.93
CA SER A 135 -1.29 22.53 2.40
C SER A 135 -0.21 23.47 1.88
N THR A 136 -0.64 24.47 1.09
CA THR A 136 0.26 25.56 0.67
C THR A 136 0.83 26.36 1.85
N GLN A 137 0.15 26.37 3.01
CA GLN A 137 0.63 26.99 4.25
C GLN A 137 1.74 26.12 4.91
N ASP A 138 1.62 24.80 4.85
CA ASP A 138 2.66 23.90 5.37
C ASP A 138 3.92 23.99 4.52
N MET A 139 3.77 24.20 3.20
CA MET A 139 4.92 24.49 2.32
C MET A 139 5.67 25.78 2.72
N ASP A 140 4.99 26.79 3.27
CA ASP A 140 5.68 27.98 3.80
C ASP A 140 6.61 27.66 4.95
N LYS A 141 6.22 26.73 5.82
CA LYS A 141 7.07 26.24 6.91
C LYS A 141 8.31 25.49 6.35
N LEU A 142 8.10 24.64 5.33
CA LEU A 142 9.19 23.94 4.64
C LEU A 142 10.17 24.91 3.97
N ILE A 143 9.65 25.92 3.26
CA ILE A 143 10.47 26.96 2.63
C ILE A 143 11.28 27.72 3.69
N THR A 144 10.67 28.06 4.82
CA THR A 144 11.33 28.76 5.91
C THR A 144 12.46 27.92 6.52
N SER A 145 12.24 26.63 6.74
CA SER A 145 13.26 25.73 7.26
C SER A 145 14.43 25.50 6.27
N ALA A 146 14.13 25.58 4.96
CA ALA A 146 15.10 25.42 3.89
C ALA A 146 15.89 26.70 3.54
N GLN A 147 15.62 27.86 4.20
CA GLN A 147 16.24 29.16 3.87
C GLN A 147 17.77 29.15 3.84
N LYS A 148 18.40 28.36 4.72
CA LYS A 148 19.87 28.19 4.74
C LYS A 148 20.42 27.44 3.50
N ARG A 149 19.55 26.79 2.74
CA ARG A 149 19.86 26.05 1.51
C ARG A 149 19.18 26.76 0.34
N GLY A 150 19.72 27.92 -0.08
CA GLY A 150 19.09 28.83 -1.03
C GLY A 150 18.51 28.20 -2.30
N ALA A 151 19.20 27.24 -2.93
CA ALA A 151 18.71 26.52 -4.11
C ALA A 151 17.49 25.65 -3.80
N LEU A 152 17.45 24.99 -2.64
CA LEU A 152 16.30 24.19 -2.21
C LEU A 152 15.09 25.08 -1.91
N ALA A 153 15.33 26.21 -1.22
CA ALA A 153 14.26 27.15 -0.90
C ALA A 153 13.62 27.75 -2.18
N MET A 154 14.41 28.03 -3.21
CA MET A 154 13.89 28.48 -4.50
C MET A 154 13.07 27.40 -5.20
N LYS A 155 13.55 26.15 -5.26
CA LYS A 155 12.78 25.03 -5.82
C LYS A 155 11.46 24.81 -5.10
N LEU A 156 11.46 24.85 -3.77
CA LEU A 156 10.22 24.73 -2.96
C LEU A 156 9.23 25.86 -3.22
N LYS A 157 9.70 27.09 -3.49
CA LYS A 157 8.83 28.19 -3.89
C LYS A 157 8.16 27.95 -5.25
N ASP A 158 8.94 27.53 -6.23
CA ASP A 158 8.42 27.17 -7.55
C ASP A 158 7.43 26.01 -7.46
N LEU A 159 7.77 24.98 -6.68
CA LEU A 159 6.89 23.83 -6.46
C LEU A 159 5.58 24.22 -5.76
N LYS A 160 5.63 25.14 -4.79
CA LYS A 160 4.42 25.72 -4.16
C LYS A 160 3.55 26.48 -5.20
N THR A 161 4.18 27.26 -6.08
CA THR A 161 3.49 27.99 -7.14
C THR A 161 2.80 27.03 -8.11
N LEU A 162 3.49 25.98 -8.53
CA LEU A 162 2.93 24.93 -9.39
C LEU A 162 1.80 24.16 -8.70
N TYR A 163 1.96 23.80 -7.43
CA TYR A 163 0.95 23.10 -6.66
C TYR A 163 -0.34 23.91 -6.52
N ARG A 164 -0.20 25.21 -6.21
CA ARG A 164 -1.34 26.11 -6.16
C ARG A 164 -2.02 26.26 -7.53
N GLY A 165 -1.25 26.50 -8.60
CA GLY A 165 -1.78 26.57 -9.95
C GLY A 165 -2.49 25.30 -10.41
N PHE A 166 -1.95 24.15 -10.05
CA PHE A 166 -2.58 22.86 -10.29
C PHE A 166 -3.91 22.72 -9.56
N GLN A 167 -3.94 23.01 -8.24
CA GLN A 167 -5.18 22.99 -7.46
C GLN A 167 -6.23 23.96 -7.98
N ASP A 168 -5.83 25.17 -8.37
CA ASP A 168 -6.74 26.18 -8.94
C ASP A 168 -7.31 25.72 -10.29
N TYR A 169 -6.51 25.03 -11.12
CA TYR A 169 -6.93 24.50 -12.42
C TYR A 169 -7.96 23.36 -12.29
N ILE A 170 -7.76 22.45 -11.34
CA ILE A 170 -8.62 21.25 -11.21
C ILE A 170 -9.91 21.52 -10.42
N ARG A 171 -9.95 22.55 -9.57
CA ARG A 171 -10.96 22.80 -8.53
C ARG A 171 -12.42 22.56 -8.95
N ASP A 172 -12.81 23.00 -10.14
CA ASP A 172 -14.21 22.93 -10.57
C ASP A 172 -14.43 21.94 -11.75
N HIS A 173 -13.39 21.29 -12.20
CA HIS A 173 -13.42 20.48 -13.42
C HIS A 173 -13.08 19.01 -13.19
N PHE A 174 -12.18 18.74 -12.26
CA PHE A 174 -11.62 17.41 -12.00
C PHE A 174 -11.42 17.17 -10.52
N ILE A 175 -11.33 15.89 -10.15
CA ILE A 175 -10.77 15.45 -8.88
C ILE A 175 -9.55 14.56 -9.17
N THR A 176 -8.59 14.56 -8.28
CA THR A 176 -7.48 13.60 -8.37
C THR A 176 -7.81 12.30 -7.67
N THR A 177 -7.04 11.25 -7.94
CA THR A 177 -7.18 9.96 -7.24
C THR A 177 -7.08 10.14 -5.73
N GLU A 178 -6.20 11.03 -5.26
CA GLU A 178 -6.03 11.35 -3.84
C GLU A 178 -7.26 12.05 -3.26
N GLU A 179 -7.85 12.99 -3.99
CA GLU A 179 -9.06 13.71 -3.56
C GLU A 179 -10.31 12.83 -3.55
N THR A 180 -10.31 11.76 -4.35
CA THR A 180 -11.41 10.79 -4.37
C THR A 180 -11.68 10.21 -2.97
N LEU A 181 -10.63 9.98 -2.16
CA LEU A 181 -10.78 9.50 -0.79
C LEU A 181 -11.43 10.53 0.13
N ASP A 182 -11.20 11.82 -0.08
CA ASP A 182 -11.86 12.89 0.69
C ASP A 182 -13.34 13.04 0.27
N VAL A 183 -13.66 12.91 -1.01
CA VAL A 183 -15.05 12.88 -1.51
C VAL A 183 -15.79 11.68 -0.94
N LEU A 184 -15.16 10.50 -0.99
CA LEU A 184 -15.68 9.29 -0.38
C LEU A 184 -15.98 9.51 1.11
N ARG A 185 -15.01 10.02 1.87
CA ARG A 185 -15.14 10.28 3.31
C ARG A 185 -16.40 11.09 3.65
N ARG A 186 -16.71 12.13 2.88
CA ARG A 186 -17.91 12.96 3.08
C ARG A 186 -19.21 12.25 2.72
N SER A 187 -19.14 11.16 1.98
CA SER A 187 -20.29 10.42 1.48
C SER A 187 -20.59 9.15 2.27
N LEU A 188 -19.67 8.67 3.14
CA LEU A 188 -19.77 7.40 3.86
C LEU A 188 -21.06 7.26 4.67
N SER A 189 -21.47 8.32 5.37
CA SER A 189 -22.67 8.32 6.23
C SER A 189 -23.98 8.05 5.45
N LYS A 190 -23.98 8.26 4.13
CA LYS A 190 -25.13 8.04 3.24
C LYS A 190 -25.19 6.62 2.70
N SER A 191 -24.09 5.86 2.80
CA SER A 191 -24.02 4.52 2.22
C SER A 191 -24.81 3.50 3.04
N LYS A 192 -25.66 2.75 2.39
CA LYS A 192 -26.39 1.61 2.96
C LYS A 192 -25.49 0.37 3.03
N ILE A 193 -24.55 0.23 2.10
CA ILE A 193 -23.58 -0.88 2.06
C ILE A 193 -22.71 -0.85 3.32
N LEU A 194 -22.25 0.33 3.76
CA LEU A 194 -21.36 0.48 4.90
C LEU A 194 -22.08 0.46 6.25
N LYS A 195 -23.34 0.87 6.29
CA LYS A 195 -24.08 0.94 7.56
C LYS A 195 -24.23 -0.44 8.19
N GLY A 196 -23.59 -0.64 9.35
CA GLY A 196 -23.62 -1.90 10.07
C GLY A 196 -22.79 -3.02 9.47
N SER A 197 -21.96 -2.73 8.44
CA SER A 197 -21.02 -3.67 7.84
C SER A 197 -19.85 -3.99 8.77
N VAL A 198 -19.10 -5.03 8.43
CA VAL A 198 -17.78 -5.34 8.98
C VAL A 198 -16.73 -5.00 7.93
N VAL A 199 -15.73 -4.21 8.31
CA VAL A 199 -14.64 -3.83 7.41
C VAL A 199 -13.32 -4.38 7.93
N VAL A 200 -12.60 -5.09 7.08
CA VAL A 200 -11.27 -5.65 7.36
C VAL A 200 -10.23 -4.93 6.53
N PHE A 201 -9.16 -4.46 7.14
CA PHE A 201 -7.96 -3.98 6.44
C PHE A 201 -6.87 -5.04 6.58
N ASP A 202 -6.47 -5.63 5.46
CA ASP A 202 -5.48 -6.70 5.45
C ASP A 202 -4.33 -6.42 4.48
N GLY A 203 -3.11 -6.74 4.91
CA GLY A 203 -1.90 -6.61 4.09
C GLY A 203 -1.31 -5.20 4.01
N PHE A 204 -1.75 -4.26 4.83
CA PHE A 204 -1.17 -2.92 4.89
C PHE A 204 -0.01 -2.84 5.89
N THR A 205 1.02 -2.10 5.54
CA THR A 205 2.16 -1.79 6.42
C THR A 205 1.98 -0.48 7.19
N GLY A 206 1.01 0.33 6.81
CA GLY A 206 0.64 1.61 7.39
C GLY A 206 -0.39 2.32 6.51
N PHE A 207 -0.84 3.49 6.95
CA PHE A 207 -1.84 4.28 6.23
C PHE A 207 -1.37 5.72 6.09
N THR A 208 -1.64 6.32 4.94
CA THR A 208 -1.40 7.74 4.72
C THR A 208 -2.38 8.58 5.55
N PRO A 209 -2.09 9.86 5.82
CA PRO A 209 -3.00 10.72 6.58
C PRO A 209 -4.41 10.83 5.99
N ILE A 210 -4.54 10.79 4.65
CA ILE A 210 -5.86 10.81 4.00
C ILE A 210 -6.61 9.48 4.21
N GLN A 211 -5.90 8.34 4.14
CA GLN A 211 -6.47 7.03 4.44
C GLN A 211 -6.87 6.94 5.92
N ASN A 212 -6.04 7.46 6.83
CA ASN A 212 -6.37 7.51 8.26
C ASN A 212 -7.66 8.28 8.53
N ARG A 213 -7.86 9.44 7.90
CA ARG A 213 -9.13 10.20 8.00
C ARG A 213 -10.32 9.43 7.45
N LEU A 214 -10.14 8.70 6.35
CA LEU A 214 -11.18 7.83 5.79
C LEU A 214 -11.51 6.67 6.73
N ILE A 215 -10.50 6.00 7.28
CA ILE A 215 -10.66 4.88 8.22
C ILE A 215 -11.39 5.36 9.48
N GLN A 216 -11.09 6.55 9.99
CA GLN A 216 -11.80 7.14 11.13
C GLN A 216 -13.31 7.28 10.86
N GLU A 217 -13.69 7.76 9.68
CA GLU A 217 -15.11 7.85 9.31
C GLU A 217 -15.75 6.48 9.07
N LEU A 218 -15.00 5.51 8.51
CA LEU A 218 -15.47 4.13 8.39
C LEU A 218 -15.76 3.53 9.76
N MET A 219 -14.89 3.76 10.75
CA MET A 219 -15.11 3.31 12.13
C MET A 219 -16.41 3.86 12.74
N ARG A 220 -16.85 5.08 12.33
CA ARG A 220 -18.11 5.71 12.79
C ARG A 220 -19.36 5.16 12.11
N VAL A 221 -19.24 4.48 10.97
CA VAL A 221 -20.37 4.03 10.16
C VAL A 221 -20.53 2.51 10.23
N CYS A 222 -19.43 1.77 10.25
CA CYS A 222 -19.39 0.32 10.25
C CYS A 222 -19.61 -0.23 11.65
N ALA A 223 -20.18 -1.43 11.76
CA ALA A 223 -20.36 -2.10 13.06
C ALA A 223 -19.03 -2.50 13.69
N GLU A 224 -18.09 -2.94 12.86
CA GLU A 224 -16.77 -3.40 13.30
C GLU A 224 -15.70 -3.09 12.24
N THR A 225 -14.54 -2.67 12.73
CA THR A 225 -13.33 -2.49 11.90
C THR A 225 -12.24 -3.41 12.45
N ILE A 226 -11.67 -4.25 11.58
CA ILE A 226 -10.62 -5.21 11.89
C ILE A 226 -9.37 -4.84 11.11
N VAL A 227 -8.21 -4.80 11.74
CA VAL A 227 -6.95 -4.47 11.06
C VAL A 227 -5.92 -5.56 11.35
N THR A 228 -5.37 -6.19 10.30
CA THR A 228 -4.25 -7.12 10.46
C THR A 228 -2.95 -6.34 10.58
N VAL A 229 -2.15 -6.68 11.59
CA VAL A 229 -0.87 -6.02 11.83
C VAL A 229 0.23 -7.05 12.01
N THR A 230 1.30 -6.90 11.23
CA THR A 230 2.47 -7.76 11.37
C THR A 230 3.34 -7.29 12.52
N ILE A 231 3.57 -8.18 13.48
CA ILE A 231 4.42 -7.92 14.64
C ILE A 231 5.16 -9.20 15.05
N GLY A 232 6.34 -9.07 15.62
CA GLY A 232 7.15 -10.22 16.04
C GLY A 232 6.58 -10.96 17.25
N VAL A 233 7.00 -12.21 17.39
CA VAL A 233 6.68 -13.00 18.58
C VAL A 233 7.29 -12.33 19.82
N GLY A 234 6.46 -12.15 20.86
CA GLY A 234 6.90 -11.52 22.13
C GLY A 234 7.01 -9.99 22.09
N GLU A 235 6.73 -9.36 20.96
CA GLU A 235 6.64 -7.91 20.87
C GLU A 235 5.30 -7.39 21.40
N ASP A 236 5.33 -6.32 22.19
CA ASP A 236 4.13 -5.61 22.61
C ASP A 236 3.71 -4.62 21.52
N PRO A 237 2.54 -4.80 20.86
CA PRO A 237 2.09 -3.93 19.78
C PRO A 237 1.75 -2.51 20.22
N TYR A 238 1.50 -2.31 21.52
CA TYR A 238 1.07 -1.03 22.10
C TYR A 238 2.21 -0.22 22.68
N LYS A 239 3.37 -0.83 22.83
CA LYS A 239 4.55 -0.15 23.36
C LYS A 239 5.40 0.40 22.22
N MET A 240 5.35 1.72 22.04
CA MET A 240 6.20 2.41 21.07
C MET A 240 7.68 2.23 21.42
N ASP A 241 8.49 2.10 20.39
CA ASP A 241 9.94 1.98 20.46
C ASP A 241 10.61 2.92 19.45
N GLY A 242 11.96 2.91 19.41
CA GLY A 242 12.70 3.80 18.51
C GLY A 242 12.47 3.52 17.03
N GLU A 243 12.56 4.55 16.19
CA GLU A 243 12.31 4.48 14.73
C GLU A 243 13.17 3.44 14.00
N GLN A 244 14.34 3.11 14.55
CA GLN A 244 15.25 2.10 14.03
C GLN A 244 14.80 0.64 14.29
N LYS A 245 13.74 0.43 15.07
CA LYS A 245 13.25 -0.90 15.38
C LYS A 245 12.38 -1.46 14.25
N LEU A 246 12.51 -2.76 14.02
CA LEU A 246 11.87 -3.47 12.91
C LEU A 246 10.35 -3.25 12.84
N PHE A 247 9.66 -3.25 13.98
CA PHE A 247 8.20 -3.12 14.06
C PHE A 247 7.73 -1.70 14.42
N HIS A 248 8.61 -0.71 14.34
CA HIS A 248 8.24 0.68 14.65
C HIS A 248 7.03 1.15 13.85
N LEU A 249 7.01 0.93 12.53
CA LEU A 249 5.89 1.34 11.66
C LEU A 249 4.59 0.60 12.01
N SER A 250 4.67 -0.69 12.33
CA SER A 250 3.51 -1.47 12.77
C SER A 250 2.93 -0.92 14.08
N LYS A 251 3.78 -0.66 15.07
CA LYS A 251 3.38 -0.07 16.37
C LYS A 251 2.83 1.34 16.19
N LYS A 252 3.43 2.15 15.32
CA LYS A 252 2.93 3.48 14.98
C LYS A 252 1.53 3.40 14.35
N THR A 253 1.31 2.47 13.43
CA THR A 253 -0.01 2.25 12.82
C THR A 253 -1.06 1.89 13.88
N VAL A 254 -0.73 1.03 14.84
CA VAL A 254 -1.62 0.69 15.96
C VAL A 254 -1.93 1.94 16.78
N ALA A 255 -0.91 2.68 17.20
CA ALA A 255 -1.09 3.90 18.01
C ALA A 255 -1.93 4.97 17.29
N ASP A 256 -1.69 5.17 15.99
CA ASP A 256 -2.45 6.12 15.19
C ASP A 256 -3.93 5.71 15.09
N LEU A 257 -4.21 4.42 14.83
CA LEU A 257 -5.58 3.91 14.74
C LEU A 257 -6.30 3.91 16.08
N GLU A 258 -5.63 3.61 17.20
CA GLU A 258 -6.20 3.74 18.54
C GLU A 258 -6.58 5.18 18.87
N LYS A 259 -5.71 6.13 18.52
CA LYS A 259 -6.01 7.55 18.69
C LYS A 259 -7.23 7.97 17.86
N LEU A 260 -7.31 7.55 16.59
CA LEU A 260 -8.45 7.83 15.72
C LEU A 260 -9.75 7.20 16.22
N ALA A 261 -9.69 5.97 16.76
CA ALA A 261 -10.84 5.30 17.36
C ALA A 261 -11.34 6.04 18.62
N ALA A 262 -10.42 6.49 19.49
CA ALA A 262 -10.76 7.29 20.66
C ALA A 262 -11.41 8.63 20.29
N GLU A 263 -10.86 9.34 19.28
CA GLU A 263 -11.43 10.58 18.74
C GLU A 263 -12.83 10.37 18.09
N ALA A 264 -13.06 9.17 17.57
CA ALA A 264 -14.32 8.77 16.95
C ALA A 264 -15.33 8.17 17.94
N GLU A 265 -14.98 8.06 19.23
CA GLU A 265 -15.78 7.45 20.29
C GLU A 265 -16.15 5.97 19.96
N VAL A 266 -15.20 5.24 19.36
CA VAL A 266 -15.34 3.84 18.94
C VAL A 266 -14.73 2.93 20.01
N GLU A 267 -15.47 1.91 20.41
CA GLU A 267 -15.04 0.95 21.44
C GLU A 267 -13.90 0.06 20.94
N ARG A 268 -13.07 -0.41 21.87
CA ARG A 268 -12.06 -1.42 21.57
C ARG A 268 -12.69 -2.82 21.69
N GLY A 269 -12.60 -3.60 20.61
CA GLY A 269 -12.90 -5.02 20.61
C GLY A 269 -11.73 -5.86 21.16
N GLU A 270 -11.97 -7.15 21.35
CA GLU A 270 -10.93 -8.09 21.76
C GLU A 270 -9.99 -8.40 20.61
N ASP A 271 -8.69 -8.20 20.83
CA ASP A 271 -7.67 -8.44 19.82
C ASP A 271 -7.35 -9.93 19.67
N LEU A 272 -7.06 -10.31 18.43
CA LEU A 272 -6.65 -11.66 18.09
C LEU A 272 -5.13 -11.72 17.93
N PHE A 273 -4.48 -12.58 18.71
CA PHE A 273 -3.06 -12.88 18.59
C PHE A 273 -2.87 -14.24 17.92
N VAL A 274 -2.47 -14.22 16.65
CA VAL A 274 -2.10 -15.43 15.92
C VAL A 274 -0.68 -15.80 16.32
N LYS A 275 -0.57 -16.87 17.11
CA LYS A 275 0.73 -17.36 17.59
C LYS A 275 1.55 -17.81 16.37
N GLY A 276 2.77 -17.28 16.27
CA GLY A 276 3.72 -17.72 15.28
C GLY A 276 3.97 -19.22 15.41
N GLY A 277 3.83 -19.91 14.32
CA GLY A 277 4.14 -21.33 14.20
C GLY A 277 4.74 -21.57 12.81
N PRO A 278 5.26 -22.74 12.51
CA PRO A 278 5.92 -23.01 11.23
C PRO A 278 4.94 -23.14 10.05
N ASN A 279 3.76 -22.49 10.10
CA ASN A 279 2.71 -22.67 9.09
C ASN A 279 3.21 -22.51 7.66
N ARG A 280 3.72 -21.32 7.32
CA ARG A 280 4.34 -21.08 6.01
C ARG A 280 5.71 -21.76 5.89
N PHE A 281 6.45 -21.83 6.98
CA PHE A 281 7.84 -22.29 7.03
C PHE A 281 7.97 -23.75 7.49
N ALA A 282 6.87 -24.51 7.56
CA ALA A 282 6.88 -25.89 8.06
C ALA A 282 7.88 -26.81 7.32
N LYS A 283 8.11 -26.53 6.04
CA LYS A 283 9.05 -27.26 5.19
C LYS A 283 10.38 -26.52 4.96
N ALA A 284 10.57 -25.36 5.61
CA ALA A 284 11.73 -24.50 5.40
C ALA A 284 12.19 -23.88 6.74
N PRO A 285 12.77 -24.68 7.66
CA PRO A 285 13.14 -24.24 9.00
C PRO A 285 14.20 -23.14 9.01
N ALA A 286 15.10 -23.11 8.02
CA ALA A 286 16.10 -22.04 7.89
C ALA A 286 15.44 -20.69 7.56
N LEU A 287 14.39 -20.68 6.72
CA LEU A 287 13.61 -19.47 6.45
C LEU A 287 12.81 -19.01 7.68
N HIS A 288 12.30 -19.93 8.48
CA HIS A 288 11.66 -19.62 9.74
C HIS A 288 12.63 -18.97 10.72
N TYR A 289 13.83 -19.53 10.84
CA TYR A 289 14.89 -18.96 11.66
C TYR A 289 15.29 -17.56 11.17
N LEU A 290 15.42 -17.38 9.85
CA LEU A 290 15.73 -16.09 9.25
C LEU A 290 14.64 -15.06 9.58
N GLU A 291 13.36 -15.39 9.45
CA GLU A 291 12.23 -14.51 9.80
C GLU A 291 12.29 -14.07 11.25
N GLN A 292 12.64 -14.97 12.16
CA GLN A 292 12.70 -14.68 13.59
C GLN A 292 13.92 -13.86 14.00
N ASN A 293 15.01 -13.91 13.26
CA ASN A 293 16.29 -13.32 13.70
C ASN A 293 16.78 -12.14 12.84
N LEU A 294 16.32 -12.03 11.57
CA LEU A 294 16.74 -10.95 10.68
C LEU A 294 16.40 -9.58 11.26
N PHE A 295 17.36 -8.67 11.28
CA PHE A 295 17.25 -7.30 11.81
C PHE A 295 16.93 -7.19 13.31
N ARG A 296 17.13 -8.24 14.10
CA ARG A 296 16.83 -8.25 15.55
C ARG A 296 17.98 -7.86 16.44
N TYR A 297 19.13 -7.53 15.90
CA TYR A 297 20.37 -7.18 16.65
C TYR A 297 20.90 -8.29 17.56
N GLN A 298 20.32 -9.46 17.55
CA GLN A 298 20.85 -10.67 18.18
C GLN A 298 21.36 -11.56 17.06
N TYR A 299 22.62 -11.89 17.10
CA TYR A 299 23.26 -12.74 16.11
C TYR A 299 23.56 -14.09 16.73
N GLU A 300 22.77 -15.07 16.35
CA GLU A 300 23.10 -16.47 16.55
C GLU A 300 23.08 -17.16 15.17
N PRO A 301 24.14 -17.87 14.80
CA PRO A 301 24.16 -18.59 13.53
C PRO A 301 23.15 -19.73 13.55
N TYR A 302 22.49 -19.95 12.42
CA TYR A 302 21.65 -21.12 12.24
C TYR A 302 22.53 -22.40 12.26
N ALA A 303 22.25 -23.29 13.21
CA ALA A 303 23.05 -24.49 13.43
C ALA A 303 22.61 -25.72 12.61
N GLY A 304 21.46 -25.63 11.92
CA GLY A 304 20.91 -26.71 11.10
C GLY A 304 21.48 -26.74 9.68
N GLU A 305 21.27 -27.84 8.99
CA GLU A 305 21.46 -27.91 7.54
C GLU A 305 20.40 -27.02 6.86
N GLN A 306 20.78 -26.34 5.78
CA GLN A 306 19.86 -25.53 5.01
C GLN A 306 20.10 -25.72 3.51
N GLN A 307 19.01 -25.77 2.73
CA GLN A 307 19.00 -25.87 1.28
C GLN A 307 18.05 -24.86 0.64
N GLU A 308 17.40 -24.02 1.46
CA GLU A 308 16.37 -23.10 1.03
C GLU A 308 16.89 -21.71 0.65
N ILE A 309 18.10 -21.36 1.13
CA ILE A 309 18.69 -20.03 0.94
C ILE A 309 19.92 -20.14 0.07
N HIS A 310 19.88 -19.54 -1.10
CA HIS A 310 21.00 -19.47 -2.02
C HIS A 310 21.42 -18.02 -2.21
N MET A 311 22.71 -17.78 -2.30
CA MET A 311 23.29 -16.47 -2.58
C MET A 311 24.26 -16.59 -3.76
N PHE A 312 24.20 -15.67 -4.66
CA PHE A 312 25.18 -15.54 -5.74
C PHE A 312 25.54 -14.05 -5.95
N GLU A 313 26.68 -13.82 -6.50
CA GLU A 313 27.19 -12.49 -6.85
C GLU A 313 27.39 -12.44 -8.36
N ALA A 314 26.98 -11.32 -8.97
CA ALA A 314 27.12 -11.07 -10.39
C ALA A 314 28.00 -9.83 -10.64
N LEU A 315 28.64 -9.76 -11.79
CA LEU A 315 29.54 -8.66 -12.17
C LEU A 315 28.80 -7.39 -12.60
N SER A 316 27.52 -7.51 -12.95
CA SER A 316 26.69 -6.39 -13.41
C SER A 316 25.20 -6.67 -13.20
N PRO A 317 24.36 -5.62 -13.17
CA PRO A 317 22.90 -5.78 -13.07
C PRO A 317 22.31 -6.68 -14.18
N ARG A 318 22.82 -6.58 -15.39
CA ARG A 318 22.39 -7.44 -16.49
C ARG A 318 22.74 -8.91 -16.24
N GLU A 319 23.96 -9.19 -15.77
CA GLU A 319 24.38 -10.55 -15.44
C GLU A 319 23.57 -11.11 -14.27
N GLU A 320 23.26 -10.29 -13.25
CA GLU A 320 22.41 -10.67 -12.14
C GLU A 320 21.02 -11.11 -12.62
N VAL A 321 20.40 -10.35 -13.52
CA VAL A 321 19.10 -10.72 -14.11
C VAL A 321 19.22 -11.97 -14.97
N HIS A 322 20.28 -12.11 -15.76
CA HIS A 322 20.53 -13.31 -16.58
C HIS A 322 20.65 -14.56 -15.72
N GLN A 323 21.46 -14.54 -14.67
CA GLN A 323 21.63 -15.67 -13.74
C GLN A 323 20.32 -15.98 -13.01
N THR A 324 19.56 -14.96 -12.60
CA THR A 324 18.23 -15.13 -12.03
C THR A 324 17.30 -15.86 -13.01
N ALA A 325 17.28 -15.45 -14.26
CA ALA A 325 16.46 -16.08 -15.31
C ALA A 325 16.84 -17.55 -15.55
N LEU A 326 18.13 -17.86 -15.57
CA LEU A 326 18.63 -19.25 -15.68
C LEU A 326 18.21 -20.08 -14.46
N TYR A 327 18.30 -19.50 -13.26
CA TYR A 327 17.89 -20.18 -12.03
C TYR A 327 16.38 -20.44 -12.00
N ILE A 328 15.55 -19.49 -12.43
CA ILE A 328 14.11 -19.69 -12.61
C ILE A 328 13.83 -20.88 -13.52
N ARG A 329 14.51 -20.97 -14.67
CA ARG A 329 14.35 -22.11 -15.59
C ARG A 329 14.79 -23.44 -14.97
N HIS A 330 15.83 -23.45 -14.16
CA HIS A 330 16.25 -24.61 -13.38
C HIS A 330 15.13 -25.06 -12.42
N LEU A 331 14.56 -24.13 -11.63
CA LEU A 331 13.46 -24.44 -10.70
C LEU A 331 12.24 -25.04 -11.42
N ILE A 332 11.87 -24.50 -12.58
CA ILE A 332 10.75 -25.01 -13.39
C ILE A 332 11.05 -26.43 -13.93
N ARG A 333 12.23 -26.65 -14.48
CA ARG A 333 12.56 -27.90 -15.18
C ARG A 333 12.87 -29.06 -14.23
N GLU A 334 13.57 -28.77 -13.14
CA GLU A 334 14.14 -29.81 -12.29
C GLU A 334 13.44 -29.96 -10.95
N GLN A 335 12.79 -28.86 -10.47
CA GLN A 335 12.07 -28.91 -9.18
C GLN A 335 10.55 -28.92 -9.34
N GLY A 336 10.03 -28.88 -10.56
CA GLY A 336 8.60 -28.96 -10.85
C GLY A 336 7.79 -27.76 -10.39
N MET A 337 8.45 -26.61 -10.15
CA MET A 337 7.76 -25.34 -9.86
C MET A 337 7.06 -24.82 -11.11
N THR A 338 6.05 -23.97 -10.90
CA THR A 338 5.43 -23.19 -11.97
C THR A 338 5.85 -21.73 -11.87
N TYR A 339 5.76 -20.97 -12.97
CA TYR A 339 6.09 -19.53 -12.94
C TYR A 339 5.27 -18.73 -11.92
N ARG A 340 4.09 -19.24 -11.55
CA ARG A 340 3.21 -18.62 -10.53
C ARG A 340 3.72 -18.81 -9.10
N ASP A 341 4.62 -19.73 -8.88
CA ASP A 341 5.20 -20.03 -7.57
C ASP A 341 6.43 -19.15 -7.29
N ILE A 342 6.88 -18.36 -8.28
CA ILE A 342 8.13 -17.61 -8.24
C ILE A 342 7.82 -16.11 -8.27
N ALA A 343 8.38 -15.37 -7.32
CA ALA A 343 8.38 -13.91 -7.30
C ALA A 343 9.81 -13.38 -7.28
N VAL A 344 10.06 -12.34 -8.07
CA VAL A 344 11.33 -11.61 -8.08
C VAL A 344 11.07 -10.24 -7.47
N VAL A 345 11.82 -9.90 -6.43
CA VAL A 345 11.71 -8.61 -5.74
C VAL A 345 12.97 -7.80 -6.02
N ILE A 346 12.81 -6.58 -6.52
CA ILE A 346 13.91 -5.71 -6.95
C ILE A 346 13.75 -4.37 -6.23
N GLY A 347 14.82 -3.89 -5.59
CA GLY A 347 14.82 -2.61 -4.86
C GLY A 347 14.80 -1.38 -5.79
N ASP A 348 15.35 -1.51 -7.00
CA ASP A 348 15.37 -0.47 -8.03
C ASP A 348 14.78 -1.06 -9.33
N LEU A 349 13.45 -1.12 -9.36
CA LEU A 349 12.76 -1.71 -10.50
C LEU A 349 12.94 -0.89 -11.78
N GLU A 350 13.01 0.43 -11.70
CA GLU A 350 13.20 1.31 -12.86
C GLU A 350 14.55 1.05 -13.53
N GLY A 351 15.62 0.94 -12.73
CA GLY A 351 16.97 0.62 -13.22
C GLY A 351 17.11 -0.79 -13.80
N TYR A 352 16.29 -1.74 -13.34
CA TYR A 352 16.37 -3.15 -13.74
C TYR A 352 15.36 -3.58 -14.81
N ALA A 353 14.27 -2.83 -15.01
CA ALA A 353 13.14 -3.23 -15.85
C ALA A 353 13.58 -3.64 -17.27
N SER A 354 14.43 -2.84 -17.92
CA SER A 354 14.92 -3.12 -19.27
C SER A 354 15.76 -4.40 -19.37
N TYR A 355 16.53 -4.71 -18.33
CA TYR A 355 17.28 -5.97 -18.27
C TYR A 355 16.35 -7.16 -18.07
N VAL A 356 15.33 -7.02 -17.20
CA VAL A 356 14.32 -8.07 -16.99
C VAL A 356 13.55 -8.35 -18.28
N GLU A 357 13.05 -7.33 -18.96
CA GLU A 357 12.35 -7.49 -20.25
C GLU A 357 13.22 -8.20 -21.28
N THR A 358 14.49 -7.82 -21.38
CA THR A 358 15.42 -8.39 -22.36
C THR A 358 15.76 -9.85 -22.02
N GLU A 359 16.25 -10.11 -20.81
CA GLU A 359 16.79 -11.44 -20.45
C GLU A 359 15.65 -12.46 -20.24
N PHE A 360 14.51 -12.05 -19.65
CA PHE A 360 13.36 -12.95 -19.52
C PHE A 360 12.70 -13.21 -20.87
N GLY A 361 12.64 -12.18 -21.76
CA GLY A 361 12.16 -12.36 -23.12
C GLY A 361 12.99 -13.34 -23.94
N GLN A 362 14.33 -13.26 -23.87
CA GLN A 362 15.24 -14.19 -24.55
C GLN A 362 15.10 -15.65 -24.07
N LEU A 363 14.77 -15.84 -22.80
CA LEU A 363 14.59 -17.15 -22.19
C LEU A 363 13.12 -17.61 -22.16
N GLU A 364 12.22 -16.87 -22.81
CA GLU A 364 10.78 -17.16 -22.87
C GLU A 364 10.13 -17.33 -21.47
N ILE A 365 10.57 -16.52 -20.50
CA ILE A 365 10.01 -16.53 -19.15
C ILE A 365 8.83 -15.54 -19.11
N PRO A 366 7.57 -15.99 -18.94
CA PRO A 366 6.44 -15.10 -18.78
C PRO A 366 6.54 -14.39 -17.43
N CYS A 367 6.55 -13.08 -17.44
CA CYS A 367 6.57 -12.27 -16.21
C CYS A 367 5.57 -11.12 -16.30
N PHE A 368 5.11 -10.68 -15.15
CA PHE A 368 4.39 -9.42 -14.96
C PHE A 368 5.32 -8.48 -14.19
N LEU A 369 5.58 -7.32 -14.77
CA LEU A 369 6.34 -6.24 -14.13
C LEU A 369 5.35 -5.26 -13.49
N ASP A 370 5.34 -5.19 -12.17
CA ASP A 370 4.50 -4.25 -11.45
C ASP A 370 5.21 -2.90 -11.31
N LEU A 371 5.10 -2.09 -12.35
CA LEU A 371 5.65 -0.74 -12.38
C LEU A 371 4.86 0.25 -11.50
N SER A 372 3.70 -0.15 -10.95
CA SER A 372 2.89 0.70 -10.07
C SER A 372 3.50 0.89 -8.69
N LEU A 373 4.42 0.02 -8.28
CA LEU A 373 5.14 0.12 -7.00
C LEU A 373 6.27 1.16 -6.98
N ILE A 374 6.61 1.77 -8.11
CA ILE A 374 7.67 2.80 -8.21
C ILE A 374 7.32 4.07 -7.40
N HIS A 375 6.10 4.19 -6.88
CA HIS A 375 5.60 5.38 -6.19
C HIS A 375 5.42 5.23 -4.67
N ILE A 376 5.99 4.20 -4.05
CA ILE A 376 5.87 3.97 -2.60
C ILE A 376 7.27 3.96 -1.95
N SER A 377 8.01 5.05 -2.12
CA SER A 377 9.25 5.27 -1.32
C SER A 377 9.30 6.69 -0.79
#